data_36d522d9dcba69db5c41e6c21941c805
#
_entry.id   36d522d9dcba69db5c41e6c21941c805
#
_cell.length_a   1.000
_cell.length_b   1.000
_cell.length_c   1.000
_cell.angle_alpha   90.00
_cell.angle_beta   90.00
_cell.angle_gamma   90.00
#
_symmetry.space_group_name_H-M   'P 1'
#
loop_
_entity.id
_entity.type
_entity.pdbx_description
1 polymer ?
#
loop_
_entity_poly.entity_id
_entity_poly.type
_entity_poly.pdbx_seq_one_letter_code
_entity_poly.pdbx_strand_id
1 'polypeptide(L)'
;MASWKRTLPFLLINVLVSAVTTILVLTIWDHAHSSALPAAQTSTNVAAATQTTPASVAQAPAGDGKITIENVFGVGDYQTEVVEITRDADTDLVLTGWKLRDENGHEYTFPNLTLKKGAIRVYTRSGTDSVIELFWGQKQAVWEAGELVALVDAQGTLQASYRIP
;
A
#
# COMPACT_ATOMS: atom_id res chain seq x y z
N MET A 1 -23.57 -9.59 52.33
CA MET A 1 -24.11 -10.18 51.07
C MET A 1 -25.03 -9.21 50.32
N ALA A 2 -24.59 -7.99 49.98
CA ALA A 2 -25.50 -6.96 49.45
C ALA A 2 -24.93 -6.13 48.27
N SER A 3 -23.79 -6.47 47.70
CA SER A 3 -23.19 -5.69 46.60
C SER A 3 -23.50 -6.21 45.17
N TRP A 4 -23.90 -7.45 45.03
CA TRP A 4 -24.11 -8.07 43.71
C TRP A 4 -25.35 -7.52 42.96
N LYS A 5 -26.39 -7.08 43.66
CA LYS A 5 -27.58 -6.51 43.05
C LYS A 5 -27.35 -5.14 42.38
N ARG A 6 -26.29 -4.42 42.76
CA ARG A 6 -25.94 -3.12 42.17
C ARG A 6 -25.00 -3.21 40.99
N THR A 7 -24.21 -4.27 40.89
CA THR A 7 -23.25 -4.47 39.77
C THR A 7 -23.85 -5.19 38.55
N LEU A 8 -24.92 -5.96 38.79
CA LEU A 8 -25.59 -6.72 37.73
C LEU A 8 -26.10 -5.85 36.56
N PRO A 9 -26.77 -4.70 36.75
CA PRO A 9 -27.22 -3.86 35.66
C PRO A 9 -26.08 -3.24 34.86
N PHE A 10 -24.97 -2.89 35.49
CA PHE A 10 -23.79 -2.38 34.77
C PHE A 10 -23.11 -3.44 33.91
N LEU A 11 -23.10 -4.69 34.37
CA LEU A 11 -22.54 -5.81 33.63
C LEU A 11 -23.40 -6.16 32.42
N LEU A 12 -24.73 -6.12 32.55
CA LEU A 12 -25.69 -6.31 31.48
C LEU A 12 -25.58 -5.22 30.39
N ILE A 13 -25.44 -3.94 30.80
CA ILE A 13 -25.28 -2.82 29.88
C ILE A 13 -23.97 -2.97 29.10
N ASN A 14 -22.89 -3.37 29.76
CA ASN A 14 -21.58 -3.53 29.11
C ASN A 14 -21.59 -4.66 28.07
N VAL A 15 -22.24 -5.79 28.37
CA VAL A 15 -22.41 -6.90 27.42
C VAL A 15 -23.28 -6.47 26.24
N LEU A 16 -24.35 -5.71 26.49
CA LEU A 16 -25.26 -5.26 25.44
C LEU A 16 -24.60 -4.26 24.49
N VAL A 17 -23.83 -3.31 25.02
CA VAL A 17 -23.04 -2.36 24.23
C VAL A 17 -21.99 -3.09 23.40
N SER A 18 -21.28 -4.07 24.00
CA SER A 18 -20.30 -4.87 23.28
C SER A 18 -20.91 -5.67 22.12
N ALA A 19 -22.08 -6.28 22.34
CA ALA A 19 -22.79 -7.03 21.30
C ALA A 19 -23.24 -6.12 20.15
N VAL A 20 -23.79 -4.94 20.45
CA VAL A 20 -24.26 -3.97 19.44
C VAL A 20 -23.07 -3.45 18.62
N THR A 21 -21.95 -3.12 19.23
CA THR A 21 -20.76 -2.66 18.50
C THR A 21 -20.19 -3.75 17.60
N THR A 22 -20.16 -5.00 18.04
CA THR A 22 -19.68 -6.13 17.23
C THR A 22 -20.57 -6.35 16.00
N ILE A 23 -21.90 -6.32 16.17
CA ILE A 23 -22.84 -6.48 15.04
C ILE A 23 -22.68 -5.32 14.05
N LEU A 24 -22.52 -4.09 14.54
CA LEU A 24 -22.38 -2.89 13.70
C LEU A 24 -21.08 -2.93 12.87
N VAL A 25 -19.98 -3.38 13.47
CA VAL A 25 -18.72 -3.57 12.76
C VAL A 25 -18.83 -4.66 11.69
N LEU A 26 -19.47 -5.80 12.02
CA LEU A 26 -19.65 -6.90 11.07
C LEU A 26 -20.55 -6.50 9.88
N THR A 27 -21.64 -5.75 10.12
CA THR A 27 -22.53 -5.30 9.05
C THR A 27 -21.87 -4.27 8.13
N ILE A 28 -21.04 -3.37 8.68
CA ILE A 28 -20.27 -2.41 7.87
C ILE A 28 -19.22 -3.16 7.06
N TRP A 29 -18.57 -4.15 7.64
CA TRP A 29 -17.55 -4.95 6.96
C TRP A 29 -18.14 -5.79 5.82
N ASP A 30 -19.29 -6.43 6.04
CA ASP A 30 -20.01 -7.23 5.02
C ASP A 30 -20.50 -6.35 3.86
N HIS A 31 -20.99 -5.13 4.16
CA HIS A 31 -21.41 -4.17 3.13
C HIS A 31 -20.26 -3.63 2.28
N ALA A 32 -19.07 -3.49 2.87
CA ALA A 32 -17.89 -3.03 2.18
C ALA A 32 -17.26 -4.10 1.27
N HIS A 33 -17.54 -5.41 1.52
CA HIS A 33 -16.95 -6.53 0.79
C HIS A 33 -17.92 -7.23 -0.16
N SER A 34 -19.18 -6.81 -0.19
CA SER A 34 -20.21 -7.37 -1.12
C SER A 34 -20.18 -6.65 -2.47
N SER A 35 -19.03 -6.65 -3.16
CA SER A 35 -18.94 -6.21 -4.55
C SER A 35 -18.93 -7.43 -5.47
N ALA A 36 -20.13 -7.72 -5.99
CA ALA A 36 -20.44 -8.33 -7.29
C ALA A 36 -19.55 -9.48 -7.80
N LEU A 37 -20.09 -10.68 -7.72
CA LEU A 37 -19.72 -11.75 -8.64
C LEU A 37 -20.21 -11.39 -10.06
N PRO A 38 -19.32 -11.36 -11.08
CA PRO A 38 -19.79 -11.28 -12.46
C PRO A 38 -20.36 -12.64 -12.88
N ALA A 39 -21.52 -12.59 -13.51
CA ALA A 39 -22.22 -13.73 -14.07
C ALA A 39 -21.32 -14.53 -15.02
N ALA A 40 -21.34 -15.85 -14.86
CA ALA A 40 -20.71 -16.81 -15.74
C ALA A 40 -21.28 -16.67 -17.16
N GLN A 41 -20.45 -16.30 -18.12
CA GLN A 41 -20.71 -16.60 -19.53
C GLN A 41 -20.01 -17.89 -19.90
N THR A 42 -20.81 -18.90 -20.12
CA THR A 42 -20.43 -20.19 -20.69
C THR A 42 -19.97 -19.97 -22.12
N SER A 43 -18.70 -20.14 -22.38
CA SER A 43 -18.17 -20.38 -23.71
C SER A 43 -17.31 -21.63 -23.65
N THR A 44 -17.89 -22.70 -24.13
CA THR A 44 -17.23 -23.95 -24.52
C THR A 44 -16.18 -23.63 -25.59
N ASN A 45 -14.91 -23.90 -25.33
CA ASN A 45 -14.03 -24.43 -26.36
C ASN A 45 -12.88 -25.26 -25.81
N VAL A 46 -12.57 -26.26 -26.59
CA VAL A 46 -11.82 -27.48 -26.41
C VAL A 46 -10.33 -27.27 -26.19
N ALA A 47 -9.82 -28.09 -25.27
CA ALA A 47 -8.46 -28.61 -25.04
C ALA A 47 -7.29 -28.09 -25.90
N ALA A 48 -6.26 -27.62 -25.21
CA ALA A 48 -4.87 -27.97 -25.51
C ALA A 48 -3.97 -27.76 -24.28
N ALA A 49 -3.17 -28.76 -24.04
CA ALA A 49 -2.24 -29.04 -22.98
C ALA A 49 -1.48 -27.86 -22.34
N THR A 50 -1.52 -27.85 -21.00
CA THR A 50 -0.43 -27.77 -20.02
C THR A 50 0.93 -27.25 -20.53
N GLN A 51 1.26 -26.04 -20.12
CA GLN A 51 2.61 -25.72 -19.64
C GLN A 51 2.47 -24.72 -18.51
N THR A 52 2.70 -25.18 -17.30
CA THR A 52 2.89 -24.35 -16.12
C THR A 52 4.23 -23.63 -16.26
N THR A 53 4.20 -22.47 -16.85
CA THR A 53 5.33 -21.54 -16.80
C THR A 53 5.22 -20.82 -15.47
N PRO A 54 6.28 -20.76 -14.64
CA PRO A 54 6.24 -19.94 -13.44
C PRO A 54 5.94 -18.50 -13.87
N ALA A 55 4.99 -17.87 -13.15
CA ALA A 55 4.58 -16.50 -13.39
C ALA A 55 5.82 -15.62 -13.51
N SER A 56 6.10 -15.19 -14.73
CA SER A 56 7.05 -14.12 -15.02
C SER A 56 6.59 -12.93 -14.19
N VAL A 57 7.43 -12.48 -13.27
CA VAL A 57 7.27 -11.23 -12.56
C VAL A 57 6.91 -10.20 -13.61
N ALA A 58 5.69 -9.68 -13.57
CA ALA A 58 5.23 -8.68 -14.51
C ALA A 58 6.19 -7.49 -14.42
N GLN A 59 7.09 -7.42 -15.37
CA GLN A 59 8.01 -6.31 -15.52
C GLN A 59 7.15 -5.11 -15.90
N ALA A 60 7.21 -4.08 -15.05
CA ALA A 60 6.47 -2.85 -15.25
C ALA A 60 6.61 -2.35 -16.70
N PRO A 61 5.52 -1.89 -17.34
CA PRO A 61 5.66 -1.11 -18.55
C PRO A 61 6.48 0.13 -18.21
N ALA A 62 7.61 0.25 -18.84
CA ALA A 62 8.53 1.32 -18.64
C ALA A 62 7.83 2.67 -18.93
N GLY A 63 7.77 3.55 -17.94
CA GLY A 63 7.97 4.95 -18.20
C GLY A 63 9.22 5.11 -19.09
N ASP A 64 9.74 6.29 -19.30
CA ASP A 64 10.94 6.46 -20.12
C ASP A 64 12.15 5.58 -19.72
N GLY A 65 11.92 4.55 -18.88
CA GLY A 65 12.88 3.55 -18.39
C GLY A 65 13.98 4.11 -17.49
N LYS A 66 13.85 5.36 -17.08
CA LYS A 66 14.90 6.13 -16.43
C LYS A 66 14.63 6.44 -14.96
N ILE A 67 13.48 5.99 -14.41
CA ILE A 67 13.18 6.06 -12.98
C ILE A 67 13.04 4.65 -12.42
N THR A 68 13.70 4.39 -11.30
CA THR A 68 13.73 3.08 -10.64
C THR A 68 13.61 3.23 -9.13
N ILE A 69 12.99 2.25 -8.48
CA ILE A 69 13.13 2.08 -7.03
C ILE A 69 14.39 1.24 -6.83
N GLU A 70 15.42 1.85 -6.24
CA GLU A 70 16.73 1.24 -6.08
C GLU A 70 16.74 0.25 -4.93
N ASN A 71 16.17 0.65 -3.78
CA ASN A 71 16.14 -0.18 -2.59
C ASN A 71 15.10 0.32 -1.58
N VAL A 72 14.75 -0.57 -0.62
CA VAL A 72 14.02 -0.24 0.59
C VAL A 72 14.87 -0.66 1.78
N PHE A 73 15.28 0.29 2.59
CA PHE A 73 16.11 0.06 3.78
C PHE A 73 15.25 0.09 5.04
N GLY A 74 15.71 -0.55 6.12
CA GLY A 74 15.11 -0.49 7.44
C GLY A 74 13.74 -1.13 7.55
N VAL A 75 13.41 -2.08 6.68
CA VAL A 75 12.12 -2.77 6.60
C VAL A 75 11.69 -3.29 7.98
N GLY A 76 10.44 -3.01 8.36
CA GLY A 76 9.88 -3.38 9.66
C GLY A 76 10.17 -2.40 10.81
N ASP A 77 10.97 -1.36 10.59
CA ASP A 77 11.23 -0.30 11.56
C ASP A 77 10.96 1.09 10.98
N TYR A 78 9.81 1.67 11.31
CA TYR A 78 9.35 2.96 10.78
C TYR A 78 10.32 4.13 11.00
N GLN A 79 11.23 4.02 11.99
CA GLN A 79 12.23 5.05 12.26
C GLN A 79 13.37 5.06 11.21
N THR A 80 13.67 3.90 10.67
CA THR A 80 14.77 3.69 9.73
C THR A 80 14.31 3.33 8.32
N GLU A 81 13.02 3.01 8.14
CA GLU A 81 12.44 2.73 6.83
C GLU A 81 12.60 3.89 5.86
N VAL A 82 13.17 3.60 4.70
CA VAL A 82 13.32 4.56 3.61
C VAL A 82 13.32 3.86 2.25
N VAL A 83 12.54 4.40 1.32
CA VAL A 83 12.56 3.99 -0.09
C VAL A 83 13.46 4.95 -0.86
N GLU A 84 14.47 4.41 -1.54
CA GLU A 84 15.36 5.15 -2.41
C GLU A 84 14.92 5.01 -3.87
N ILE A 85 14.65 6.15 -4.51
CA ILE A 85 14.21 6.24 -5.89
C ILE A 85 15.28 6.99 -6.66
N THR A 86 15.75 6.40 -7.76
CA THR A 86 16.79 6.99 -8.61
C THR A 86 16.24 7.32 -9.99
N ARG A 87 16.79 8.37 -10.58
CA ARG A 87 16.53 8.78 -11.95
C ARG A 87 17.83 8.96 -12.70
N ASP A 88 17.93 8.29 -13.83
CA ASP A 88 19.07 8.43 -14.76
C ASP A 88 18.59 9.01 -16.09
N ALA A 89 18.18 10.28 -16.05
CA ALA A 89 17.80 11.03 -17.24
C ALA A 89 18.19 12.50 -17.10
N ASP A 90 18.57 13.11 -18.21
CA ASP A 90 18.97 14.54 -18.24
C ASP A 90 17.76 15.48 -18.35
N THR A 91 16.55 14.94 -18.58
CA THR A 91 15.30 15.71 -18.62
C THR A 91 14.65 15.78 -17.24
N ASP A 92 14.00 16.90 -16.95
CA ASP A 92 13.24 17.07 -15.72
C ASP A 92 11.98 16.20 -15.71
N LEU A 93 11.65 15.59 -14.58
CA LEU A 93 10.44 14.80 -14.36
C LEU A 93 9.61 15.40 -13.23
N VAL A 94 8.37 15.76 -13.52
CA VAL A 94 7.43 16.26 -12.50
C VAL A 94 6.78 15.07 -11.79
N LEU A 95 7.02 14.94 -10.49
CA LEU A 95 6.45 13.89 -9.63
C LEU A 95 5.17 14.31 -8.93
N THR A 96 4.67 15.52 -9.15
CA THR A 96 3.45 16.03 -8.51
C THR A 96 2.28 15.06 -8.72
N GLY A 97 1.72 14.58 -7.61
CA GLY A 97 0.59 13.65 -7.64
C GLY A 97 0.93 12.21 -7.98
N TRP A 98 2.21 11.88 -8.21
CA TRP A 98 2.66 10.50 -8.27
C TRP A 98 2.48 9.83 -6.92
N LYS A 99 2.46 8.50 -6.91
CA LYS A 99 2.18 7.74 -5.70
C LYS A 99 3.15 6.58 -5.54
N LEU A 100 3.61 6.40 -4.31
CA LEU A 100 4.35 5.22 -3.88
C LEU A 100 3.37 4.36 -3.09
N ARG A 101 3.25 3.07 -3.45
CA ARG A 101 2.25 2.15 -2.89
C ARG A 101 2.88 0.85 -2.46
N ASP A 102 2.31 0.27 -1.41
CA ASP A 102 2.50 -1.13 -1.03
C ASP A 102 1.39 -2.05 -1.56
N GLU A 103 1.48 -3.35 -1.26
CA GLU A 103 0.44 -4.34 -1.56
C GLU A 103 -0.72 -4.30 -0.55
N ASN A 104 -0.55 -3.64 0.61
CA ASN A 104 -1.52 -3.57 1.71
C ASN A 104 -2.44 -2.33 1.63
N GLY A 105 -2.20 -1.45 0.66
CA GLY A 105 -3.03 -0.28 0.40
C GLY A 105 -2.53 1.01 1.06
N HIS A 106 -1.33 1.03 1.62
CA HIS A 106 -0.70 2.28 2.02
C HIS A 106 -0.24 3.04 0.78
N GLU A 107 -0.43 4.35 0.81
CA GLU A 107 -0.14 5.20 -0.33
C GLU A 107 0.49 6.53 0.13
N TYR A 108 1.68 6.82 -0.38
CA TYR A 108 2.32 8.13 -0.27
C TYR A 108 2.13 8.91 -1.56
N THR A 109 1.61 10.13 -1.48
CA THR A 109 1.46 11.02 -2.64
C THR A 109 2.58 12.05 -2.65
N PHE A 110 3.33 12.10 -3.76
CA PHE A 110 4.41 13.05 -3.94
C PHE A 110 3.87 14.49 -3.99
N PRO A 111 4.49 15.43 -3.24
CA PRO A 111 4.17 16.84 -3.30
C PRO A 111 4.57 17.45 -4.65
N ASN A 112 4.42 18.75 -4.79
CA ASN A 112 4.93 19.47 -5.97
C ASN A 112 6.47 19.40 -5.99
N LEU A 113 6.99 18.43 -6.72
CA LEU A 113 8.41 18.13 -6.83
C LEU A 113 8.79 17.84 -8.27
N THR A 114 9.91 18.43 -8.70
CA THR A 114 10.56 18.10 -9.97
C THR A 114 11.87 17.37 -9.70
N LEU A 115 11.95 16.14 -10.18
CA LEU A 115 13.15 15.31 -10.05
C LEU A 115 14.02 15.47 -11.30
N LYS A 116 15.26 15.85 -11.04
CA LYS A 116 16.36 15.82 -12.02
C LYS A 116 17.09 14.48 -11.92
N LYS A 117 18.13 14.30 -12.72
CA LYS A 117 19.06 13.18 -12.57
C LYS A 117 19.60 13.13 -11.14
N GLY A 118 19.49 11.95 -10.50
CA GLY A 118 19.93 11.72 -9.12
C GLY A 118 18.95 10.85 -8.34
N ALA A 119 19.02 10.93 -7.02
CA ALA A 119 18.22 10.13 -6.10
C ALA A 119 17.38 11.01 -5.16
N ILE A 120 16.20 10.50 -4.80
CA ILE A 120 15.37 11.00 -3.71
C ILE A 120 15.05 9.87 -2.75
N ARG A 121 14.76 10.21 -1.50
CA ARG A 121 14.42 9.28 -0.43
C ARG A 121 13.08 9.61 0.18
N VAL A 122 12.23 8.61 0.35
CA VAL A 122 10.95 8.72 1.05
C VAL A 122 11.05 7.95 2.36
N TYR A 123 11.10 8.68 3.47
CA TYR A 123 11.14 8.12 4.82
C TYR A 123 9.72 7.84 5.32
N THR A 124 9.50 6.68 5.93
CA THR A 124 8.20 6.32 6.54
C THR A 124 7.86 7.22 7.72
N ARG A 125 8.84 7.60 8.53
CA ARG A 125 8.67 8.47 9.71
C ARG A 125 8.29 9.91 9.38
N SER A 126 7.93 10.67 10.39
CA SER A 126 7.75 12.12 10.28
C SER A 126 9.07 12.87 10.17
N GLY A 127 9.05 13.99 9.45
CA GLY A 127 10.18 14.88 9.27
C GLY A 127 9.79 16.15 8.50
N THR A 128 10.78 16.89 8.03
CA THR A 128 10.59 18.06 7.19
C THR A 128 11.11 17.78 5.80
N ASP A 129 10.24 17.91 4.81
CA ASP A 129 10.58 17.65 3.42
C ASP A 129 11.67 18.61 2.91
N SER A 130 12.56 18.06 2.11
CA SER A 130 13.56 18.77 1.34
C SER A 130 13.42 18.41 -0.15
N VAL A 131 14.36 18.86 -0.98
CA VAL A 131 14.37 18.52 -2.42
C VAL A 131 14.77 17.08 -2.72
N ILE A 132 15.39 16.39 -1.76
CA ILE A 132 15.90 15.02 -1.90
C ILE A 132 15.42 14.07 -0.80
N GLU A 133 14.84 14.58 0.28
CA GLU A 133 14.31 13.81 1.39
C GLU A 133 12.87 14.17 1.64
N LEU A 134 12.00 13.19 1.60
CA LEU A 134 10.56 13.32 1.77
C LEU A 134 10.13 12.45 2.96
N PHE A 135 9.08 12.87 3.67
CA PHE A 135 8.63 12.20 4.87
C PHE A 135 7.14 11.89 4.80
N TRP A 136 6.80 10.61 4.93
CA TRP A 136 5.43 10.12 4.86
C TRP A 136 4.62 10.47 6.13
N GLY A 137 5.29 10.56 7.29
CA GLY A 137 4.65 10.91 8.54
C GLY A 137 3.91 9.75 9.22
N GLN A 138 4.23 8.52 8.88
CA GLN A 138 3.66 7.33 9.50
C GLN A 138 4.21 7.14 10.93
N LYS A 139 3.46 6.39 11.75
CA LYS A 139 3.83 6.05 13.12
C LYS A 139 4.11 4.57 13.32
N GLN A 140 4.01 3.81 12.25
CA GLN A 140 4.24 2.36 12.20
C GLN A 140 5.03 2.04 10.95
N ALA A 141 5.68 0.88 10.95
CA ALA A 141 6.31 0.33 9.77
C ALA A 141 5.26 0.09 8.68
N VAL A 142 5.64 0.33 7.44
CA VAL A 142 4.79 0.16 6.26
C VAL A 142 5.31 -1.01 5.42
N TRP A 143 6.63 -1.17 5.34
CA TRP A 143 7.25 -2.10 4.42
C TRP A 143 7.54 -3.44 5.08
N GLU A 144 7.22 -4.54 4.38
CA GLU A 144 7.47 -5.91 4.83
C GLU A 144 8.37 -6.66 3.83
N ALA A 145 9.14 -7.64 4.34
CA ALA A 145 9.95 -8.50 3.49
C ALA A 145 9.05 -9.31 2.54
N GLY A 146 9.44 -9.44 1.29
CA GLY A 146 8.68 -10.12 0.24
C GLY A 146 7.61 -9.25 -0.43
N GLU A 147 7.37 -8.03 0.02
CA GLU A 147 6.33 -7.13 -0.50
C GLU A 147 6.78 -6.41 -1.78
N LEU A 148 5.80 -6.04 -2.63
CA LEU A 148 6.03 -5.25 -3.82
C LEU A 148 5.79 -3.77 -3.54
N VAL A 149 6.82 -2.96 -3.73
CA VAL A 149 6.73 -1.50 -3.76
C VAL A 149 6.47 -1.06 -5.19
N ALA A 150 5.45 -0.23 -5.40
CA ALA A 150 5.08 0.27 -6.71
C ALA A 150 5.11 1.80 -6.75
N LEU A 151 5.75 2.36 -7.78
CA LEU A 151 5.71 3.78 -8.10
C LEU A 151 4.79 3.97 -9.30
N VAL A 152 3.70 4.73 -9.11
CA VAL A 152 2.73 5.03 -10.17
C VAL A 152 2.66 6.52 -10.43
N ASP A 153 2.39 6.91 -11.66
CA ASP A 153 2.20 8.30 -12.03
C ASP A 153 0.84 8.86 -11.56
N ALA A 154 0.58 10.13 -11.83
CA ALA A 154 -0.67 10.80 -11.44
C ALA A 154 -1.91 10.19 -12.15
N GLN A 155 -1.73 9.45 -13.24
CA GLN A 155 -2.76 8.74 -13.98
C GLN A 155 -2.95 7.30 -13.48
N GLY A 156 -2.10 6.85 -12.53
CA GLY A 156 -2.12 5.51 -11.98
C GLY A 156 -1.34 4.47 -12.81
N THR A 157 -0.57 4.92 -13.81
CA THR A 157 0.27 4.02 -14.61
C THR A 157 1.52 3.65 -13.84
N LEU A 158 1.84 2.36 -13.80
CA LEU A 158 3.04 1.84 -13.14
C LEU A 158 4.30 2.31 -13.88
N GLN A 159 5.19 2.98 -13.17
CA GLN A 159 6.44 3.54 -13.69
C GLN A 159 7.65 2.75 -13.22
N ALA A 160 7.64 2.26 -12.00
CA ALA A 160 8.67 1.40 -11.43
C ALA A 160 8.09 0.49 -10.35
N SER A 161 8.74 -0.65 -10.13
CA SER A 161 8.41 -1.54 -9.01
C SER A 161 9.67 -2.19 -8.45
N TYR A 162 9.63 -2.54 -7.16
CA TYR A 162 10.72 -3.20 -6.45
C TYR A 162 10.14 -4.23 -5.49
N ARG A 163 10.65 -5.46 -5.52
CA ARG A 163 10.28 -6.47 -4.53
C ARG A 163 11.31 -6.49 -3.43
N ILE A 164 10.85 -6.22 -2.23
CA ILE A 164 11.68 -6.26 -1.01
C ILE A 164 12.17 -7.69 -0.80
N PRO A 165 13.47 -7.90 -0.62
CA PRO A 165 14.06 -9.24 -0.41
C PRO A 165 13.53 -9.94 0.85
#